data_715bb01ea1b1f517dd12105a81e5b53f
#
_entry.id   715bb01ea1b1f517dd12105a81e5b53f
#
_cell.length_a   1.000
_cell.length_b   1.000
_cell.length_c   1.000
_cell.angle_alpha   90.00
_cell.angle_beta   90.00
_cell.angle_gamma   90.00
#
_symmetry.space_group_name_H-M   'P 1'
#
loop_
_entity.id
_entity.type
_entity.pdbx_description
1 polymer ?
#
loop_
_entity_poly.entity_id
_entity_poly.type
_entity_poly.pdbx_seq_one_letter_code
_entity_poly.pdbx_strand_id
1 'polypeptide(L)'
;RGNVDTRLRKLSDGEYDGIILCAAGFERLGISLAQYEVREFESHEFVPSPCQGIIAAECASGSSVSEMIKEISDKETMLCFKTEREIISALGADCTVPVGAYSEISDGKISVIISDRTGKRVSGVCDVKDRAELVKELISSL
;
A
#
# COMPACT_ATOMS: atom_id res chain seq x y z
N ARG A 1 -2.78 19.49 4.28
CA ARG A 1 -2.36 18.47 5.26
C ARG A 1 -3.30 18.54 6.46
N GLY A 2 -3.49 17.43 7.17
CA GLY A 2 -4.33 17.34 8.35
C GLY A 2 -4.79 15.90 8.60
N ASN A 3 -5.36 15.65 9.78
CA ASN A 3 -6.02 14.39 10.11
C ASN A 3 -7.33 14.23 9.31
N VAL A 4 -7.99 13.09 9.44
CA VAL A 4 -9.22 12.75 8.72
C VAL A 4 -10.30 13.83 8.94
N ASP A 5 -10.56 14.22 10.19
CA ASP A 5 -11.59 15.21 10.53
C ASP A 5 -11.33 16.57 9.90
N THR A 6 -10.06 17.03 9.93
CA THR A 6 -9.67 18.29 9.32
C THR A 6 -9.89 18.28 7.80
N ARG A 7 -9.59 17.15 7.16
CA ARG A 7 -9.76 17.01 5.71
C ARG A 7 -11.23 16.91 5.31
N LEU A 8 -12.06 16.20 6.09
CA LEU A 8 -13.50 16.16 5.89
C LEU A 8 -14.15 17.53 6.08
N ARG A 9 -13.73 18.28 7.12
CA ARG A 9 -14.21 19.65 7.31
C ARG A 9 -13.92 20.52 6.12
N LYS A 10 -12.69 20.47 5.59
CA LYS A 10 -12.30 21.25 4.39
C LYS A 10 -13.11 20.89 3.14
N LEU A 11 -13.48 19.60 3.00
CA LEU A 11 -14.40 19.18 1.95
C LEU A 11 -15.79 19.78 2.16
N SER A 12 -16.33 19.71 3.39
CA SER A 12 -17.63 20.30 3.74
C SER A 12 -17.68 21.83 3.58
N ASP A 13 -16.56 22.49 3.86
CA ASP A 13 -16.41 23.95 3.71
C ASP A 13 -16.22 24.38 2.24
N GLY A 14 -16.17 23.42 1.29
CA GLY A 14 -16.03 23.68 -0.14
C GLY A 14 -14.61 24.09 -0.56
N GLU A 15 -13.57 23.84 0.29
CA GLU A 15 -12.18 24.09 -0.09
C GLU A 15 -11.69 23.10 -1.17
N TYR A 16 -12.35 21.94 -1.31
CA TYR A 16 -12.04 20.87 -2.26
C TYR A 16 -13.33 20.29 -2.84
N ASP A 17 -13.30 19.88 -4.11
CA ASP A 17 -14.38 19.15 -4.76
C ASP A 17 -14.41 17.65 -4.39
N GLY A 18 -13.27 17.12 -3.95
CA GLY A 18 -13.10 15.74 -3.50
C GLY A 18 -11.79 15.54 -2.76
N ILE A 19 -11.73 14.49 -1.95
CA ILE A 19 -10.53 14.09 -1.21
C ILE A 19 -10.35 12.57 -1.30
N ILE A 20 -9.11 12.12 -1.33
CA ILE A 20 -8.77 10.69 -1.29
C ILE A 20 -8.24 10.36 0.10
N LEU A 21 -8.83 9.34 0.72
CA LEU A 21 -8.47 8.89 2.06
C LEU A 21 -8.46 7.36 2.12
N CYS A 22 -7.74 6.81 3.11
CA CYS A 22 -7.75 5.38 3.38
C CYS A 22 -9.04 4.98 4.10
N ALA A 23 -9.78 3.98 3.56
CA ALA A 23 -11.05 3.50 4.12
C ALA A 23 -10.92 3.05 5.59
N ALA A 24 -9.86 2.34 5.95
CA ALA A 24 -9.59 1.90 7.32
C ALA A 24 -9.55 3.04 8.35
N GLY A 25 -9.26 4.29 7.92
CA GLY A 25 -9.28 5.45 8.79
C GLY A 25 -10.69 5.80 9.26
N PHE A 26 -11.68 5.70 8.39
CA PHE A 26 -13.09 5.95 8.73
C PHE A 26 -13.67 4.86 9.62
N GLU A 27 -13.40 3.61 9.28
CA GLU A 27 -13.87 2.45 10.05
C GLU A 27 -13.39 2.50 11.49
N ARG A 28 -12.08 2.73 11.69
CA ARG A 28 -11.48 2.80 13.03
C ARG A 28 -11.96 3.98 13.86
N LEU A 29 -12.26 5.09 13.22
CA LEU A 29 -12.75 6.30 13.92
C LEU A 29 -14.27 6.33 14.06
N GLY A 30 -15.00 5.37 13.47
CA GLY A 30 -16.46 5.33 13.48
C GLY A 30 -17.11 6.54 12.82
N ILE A 31 -16.43 7.14 11.83
CA ILE A 31 -16.91 8.35 11.16
C ILE A 31 -18.02 7.97 10.17
N SER A 32 -19.20 8.59 10.34
CA SER A 32 -20.29 8.45 9.37
C SER A 32 -19.99 9.20 8.07
N LEU A 33 -20.08 8.50 6.95
CA LEU A 33 -19.90 9.07 5.61
C LEU A 33 -21.25 9.31 4.89
N ALA A 34 -22.39 9.17 5.58
CA ALA A 34 -23.72 9.24 4.98
C ALA A 34 -24.05 10.58 4.27
N GLN A 35 -23.30 11.63 4.58
CA GLN A 35 -23.46 12.97 4.00
C GLN A 35 -22.56 13.23 2.78
N TYR A 36 -21.72 12.26 2.42
CA TYR A 36 -20.78 12.38 1.31
C TYR A 36 -21.07 11.35 0.23
N GLU A 37 -20.78 11.70 -1.01
CA GLU A 37 -20.67 10.70 -2.07
C GLU A 37 -19.31 10.00 -1.93
N VAL A 38 -19.36 8.67 -1.76
CA VAL A 38 -18.17 7.86 -1.52
C VAL A 38 -17.97 6.89 -2.67
N ARG A 39 -16.76 6.86 -3.20
CA ARG A 39 -16.34 5.84 -4.15
C ARG A 39 -15.13 5.10 -3.58
N GLU A 40 -15.25 3.81 -3.45
CA GLU A 40 -14.12 2.93 -3.15
C GLU A 40 -13.38 2.58 -4.45
N PHE A 41 -12.06 2.57 -4.37
CA PHE A 41 -11.20 2.20 -5.49
C PHE A 41 -10.54 0.86 -5.21
N GLU A 42 -10.61 -0.02 -6.18
CA GLU A 42 -9.82 -1.23 -6.17
C GLU A 42 -8.33 -0.92 -6.42
N SER A 43 -7.44 -1.78 -5.95
CA SER A 43 -5.99 -1.59 -6.09
C SER A 43 -5.51 -1.47 -7.54
N HIS A 44 -6.25 -2.07 -8.49
CA HIS A 44 -5.96 -1.95 -9.91
C HIS A 44 -6.47 -0.64 -10.54
N GLU A 45 -7.48 0.01 -9.94
CA GLU A 45 -7.97 1.32 -10.37
C GLU A 45 -7.07 2.44 -9.83
N PHE A 46 -6.69 2.32 -8.55
CA PHE A 46 -5.85 3.30 -7.86
C PHE A 46 -4.75 2.57 -7.10
N VAL A 47 -3.59 2.43 -7.75
CA VAL A 47 -2.45 1.73 -7.13
C VAL A 47 -1.96 2.52 -5.92
N PRO A 48 -2.02 1.93 -4.71
CA PRO A 48 -1.64 2.66 -3.49
C PRO A 48 -0.14 2.92 -3.42
N SER A 49 0.23 3.80 -2.51
CA SER A 49 1.64 3.95 -2.14
C SER A 49 2.18 2.62 -1.59
N PRO A 50 3.43 2.29 -1.88
CA PRO A 50 4.02 1.04 -1.40
C PRO A 50 3.92 0.88 0.12
N CYS A 51 3.60 -0.33 0.55
CA CYS A 51 3.38 -0.71 1.96
C CYS A 51 2.20 -0.01 2.65
N GLN A 52 1.31 0.63 1.89
CA GLN A 52 0.12 1.26 2.46
C GLN A 52 -0.83 0.19 3.04
N GLY A 53 -1.30 0.42 4.26
CA GLY A 53 -2.18 -0.51 4.97
C GLY A 53 -1.45 -1.56 5.80
N ILE A 54 -0.14 -1.72 5.65
CA ILE A 54 0.66 -2.62 6.48
C ILE A 54 0.91 -1.98 7.84
N ILE A 55 0.56 -2.70 8.91
CA ILE A 55 0.87 -2.31 10.29
C ILE A 55 2.23 -2.88 10.65
N ALA A 56 3.16 -2.02 11.05
CA ALA A 56 4.49 -2.41 11.48
C ALA A 56 4.66 -2.28 12.99
N ALA A 57 5.32 -3.27 13.59
CA ALA A 57 5.77 -3.21 14.98
C ALA A 57 7.30 -3.07 15.02
N GLU A 58 7.80 -2.17 15.85
CA GLU A 58 9.23 -1.89 16.01
C GLU A 58 9.67 -2.15 17.44
N CYS A 59 10.85 -2.74 17.60
CA CYS A 59 11.50 -2.93 18.90
C CYS A 59 13.01 -2.75 18.78
N ALA A 60 13.67 -2.58 19.93
CA ALA A 60 15.13 -2.55 19.97
C ALA A 60 15.72 -3.89 19.50
N SER A 61 16.75 -3.80 18.67
CA SER A 61 17.45 -4.98 18.15
C SER A 61 18.01 -5.82 19.30
N GLY A 62 17.77 -7.14 19.23
CA GLY A 62 18.22 -8.09 20.26
C GLY A 62 17.42 -8.05 21.57
N SER A 63 16.30 -7.32 21.63
CA SER A 63 15.42 -7.35 22.79
C SER A 63 14.64 -8.66 22.87
N SER A 64 14.20 -9.05 24.08
CA SER A 64 13.33 -10.21 24.28
C SER A 64 11.97 -10.09 23.56
N VAL A 65 11.56 -8.87 23.25
CA VAL A 65 10.31 -8.58 22.52
C VAL A 65 10.44 -8.95 21.04
N SER A 66 11.64 -9.00 20.48
CA SER A 66 11.85 -9.30 19.06
C SER A 66 11.32 -10.66 18.64
N GLU A 67 11.43 -11.68 19.51
CA GLU A 67 10.88 -13.01 19.22
C GLU A 67 9.35 -13.01 19.24
N MET A 68 8.73 -12.29 20.19
CA MET A 68 7.27 -12.13 20.25
C MET A 68 6.72 -11.44 19.01
N ILE A 69 7.41 -10.39 18.50
CA ILE A 69 7.02 -9.71 17.26
C ILE A 69 7.10 -10.65 16.07
N LYS A 70 8.12 -11.51 16.00
CA LYS A 70 8.22 -12.52 14.94
C LYS A 70 7.06 -13.51 14.96
N GLU A 71 6.62 -13.95 16.15
CA GLU A 71 5.52 -14.90 16.29
C GLU A 71 4.17 -14.32 15.81
N ILE A 72 3.93 -13.04 16.02
CA ILE A 72 2.68 -12.36 15.58
C ILE A 72 2.76 -11.82 14.16
N SER A 73 3.94 -11.88 13.52
CA SER A 73 4.12 -11.38 12.16
C SER A 73 3.48 -12.33 11.15
N ASP A 74 2.60 -11.78 10.33
CA ASP A 74 2.00 -12.50 9.22
C ASP A 74 3.02 -12.69 8.08
N LYS A 75 3.16 -13.93 7.61
CA LYS A 75 4.19 -14.30 6.63
C LYS A 75 3.89 -13.78 5.23
N GLU A 76 2.62 -13.77 4.83
CA GLU A 76 2.20 -13.31 3.51
C GLU A 76 2.31 -11.79 3.45
N THR A 77 1.84 -11.08 4.47
CA THR A 77 2.03 -9.63 4.60
C THR A 77 3.52 -9.24 4.60
N MET A 78 4.37 -10.00 5.30
CA MET A 78 5.82 -9.76 5.29
C MET A 78 6.42 -9.96 3.89
N LEU A 79 5.92 -10.91 3.12
CA LEU A 79 6.40 -11.15 1.76
C LEU A 79 5.93 -10.04 0.81
N CYS A 80 4.68 -9.59 0.92
CA CYS A 80 4.17 -8.42 0.20
C CYS A 80 5.00 -7.17 0.53
N PHE A 81 5.24 -6.90 1.81
CA PHE A 81 6.11 -5.82 2.25
C PHE A 81 7.48 -5.85 1.58
N LYS A 82 8.15 -7.01 1.59
CA LYS A 82 9.47 -7.17 0.96
C LYS A 82 9.41 -6.94 -0.55
N THR A 83 8.35 -7.42 -1.21
CA THR A 83 8.12 -7.23 -2.65
C THR A 83 8.00 -5.76 -3.00
N GLU A 84 7.16 -5.04 -2.29
CA GLU A 84 6.93 -3.62 -2.54
C GLU A 84 8.16 -2.76 -2.20
N ARG A 85 8.91 -3.10 -1.15
CA ARG A 85 10.18 -2.46 -0.82
C ARG A 85 11.26 -2.70 -1.87
N GLU A 86 11.32 -3.90 -2.44
CA GLU A 86 12.24 -4.24 -3.54
C GLU A 86 11.94 -3.39 -4.79
N ILE A 87 10.65 -3.22 -5.12
CA ILE A 87 10.22 -2.39 -6.25
C ILE A 87 10.65 -0.93 -6.05
N ILE A 88 10.38 -0.34 -4.87
CA ILE A 88 10.78 1.04 -4.57
C ILE A 88 12.30 1.21 -4.72
N SER A 89 13.05 0.28 -4.13
CA SER A 89 14.51 0.33 -4.16
C SER A 89 15.06 0.26 -5.61
N ALA A 90 14.49 -0.63 -6.42
CA ALA A 90 14.91 -0.81 -7.80
C ALA A 90 14.55 0.41 -8.70
N LEU A 91 13.44 1.08 -8.42
CA LEU A 91 13.04 2.31 -9.13
C LEU A 91 13.78 3.56 -8.62
N GLY A 92 14.65 3.42 -7.60
CA GLY A 92 15.33 4.56 -6.99
C GLY A 92 14.37 5.57 -6.39
N ALA A 93 13.17 5.11 -5.98
CA ALA A 93 12.13 5.96 -5.47
C ALA A 93 12.24 6.11 -3.94
N ASP A 94 11.93 7.29 -3.47
CA ASP A 94 11.76 7.61 -2.05
C ASP A 94 10.35 8.16 -1.79
N CYS A 95 10.09 8.65 -0.59
CA CYS A 95 8.78 9.20 -0.21
C CYS A 95 8.35 10.43 -1.01
N THR A 96 9.22 11.00 -1.84
CA THR A 96 8.94 12.20 -2.66
C THR A 96 8.57 11.85 -4.09
N VAL A 97 8.89 10.64 -4.54
CA VAL A 97 8.60 10.16 -5.90
C VAL A 97 7.23 9.48 -5.90
N PRO A 98 6.28 9.93 -6.75
CA PRO A 98 4.95 9.34 -6.83
C PRO A 98 4.99 8.00 -7.58
N VAL A 99 5.29 6.93 -6.86
CA VAL A 99 5.28 5.55 -7.34
C VAL A 99 4.22 4.78 -6.55
N GLY A 100 3.40 4.02 -7.26
CA GLY A 100 2.49 3.05 -6.67
C GLY A 100 3.06 1.65 -6.76
N ALA A 101 2.91 0.86 -5.71
CA ALA A 101 3.18 -0.58 -5.75
C ALA A 101 2.22 -1.30 -4.78
N TYR A 102 1.62 -2.34 -5.27
CA TYR A 102 0.72 -3.18 -4.49
C TYR A 102 0.98 -4.64 -4.81
N SER A 103 0.98 -5.45 -3.79
CA SER A 103 1.09 -6.90 -3.94
C SER A 103 0.12 -7.61 -2.99
N GLU A 104 -0.41 -8.73 -3.45
CA GLU A 104 -1.36 -9.55 -2.71
C GLU A 104 -1.08 -11.03 -2.98
N ILE A 105 -1.25 -11.84 -1.94
CA ILE A 105 -1.09 -13.30 -2.04
C ILE A 105 -2.45 -13.96 -1.85
N SER A 106 -2.80 -14.84 -2.79
CA SER A 106 -3.97 -15.70 -2.72
C SER A 106 -3.65 -17.05 -3.39
N ASP A 107 -4.04 -18.12 -2.74
CA ASP A 107 -3.89 -19.51 -3.25
C ASP A 107 -2.46 -19.86 -3.71
N GLY A 108 -1.46 -19.39 -2.96
CA GLY A 108 -0.03 -19.64 -3.24
C GLY A 108 0.53 -18.85 -4.44
N LYS A 109 -0.25 -17.93 -4.98
CA LYS A 109 0.18 -17.01 -6.03
C LYS A 109 0.32 -15.60 -5.48
N ILE A 110 1.22 -14.84 -6.06
CA ILE A 110 1.37 -13.42 -5.79
C ILE A 110 0.97 -12.62 -7.03
N SER A 111 0.09 -11.65 -6.85
CA SER A 111 -0.20 -10.61 -7.83
C SER A 111 0.59 -9.35 -7.48
N VAL A 112 1.12 -8.67 -8.48
CA VAL A 112 1.90 -7.44 -8.31
C VAL A 112 1.43 -6.41 -9.32
N ILE A 113 1.20 -5.18 -8.86
CA ILE A 113 0.89 -4.02 -9.72
C ILE A 113 1.86 -2.91 -9.36
N ILE A 114 2.45 -2.30 -10.38
CA ILE A 114 3.36 -1.16 -10.23
C ILE A 114 2.85 0.00 -11.09
N SER A 115 2.88 1.19 -10.55
CA SER A 115 2.63 2.43 -11.30
C SER A 115 3.82 3.36 -11.12
N ASP A 116 4.43 3.79 -12.21
CA ASP A 116 5.53 4.74 -12.18
C ASP A 116 5.05 6.20 -12.03
N ARG A 117 6.00 7.12 -11.92
CA ARG A 117 5.74 8.57 -11.81
C ARG A 117 5.03 9.19 -13.01
N THR A 118 4.99 8.52 -14.17
CA THR A 118 4.31 8.98 -15.38
C THR A 118 2.87 8.50 -15.44
N GLY A 119 2.47 7.58 -14.53
CA GLY A 119 1.20 6.90 -14.53
C GLY A 119 1.18 5.63 -15.40
N LYS A 120 2.31 5.24 -15.97
CA LYS A 120 2.43 3.95 -16.65
C LYS A 120 2.27 2.83 -15.64
N ARG A 121 1.50 1.81 -15.98
CA ARG A 121 1.18 0.68 -15.12
C ARG A 121 1.60 -0.63 -15.75
N VAL A 122 2.14 -1.51 -14.93
CA VAL A 122 2.43 -2.90 -15.28
C VAL A 122 1.94 -3.81 -14.17
N SER A 123 1.51 -5.01 -14.51
CA SER A 123 1.05 -5.99 -13.53
C SER A 123 1.34 -7.41 -13.99
N GLY A 124 1.42 -8.33 -13.04
CA GLY A 124 1.61 -9.74 -13.32
C GLY A 124 1.23 -10.61 -12.13
N VAL A 125 1.10 -11.89 -12.39
CA VAL A 125 0.78 -12.92 -11.39
C VAL A 125 1.68 -14.13 -11.63
N CYS A 126 2.25 -14.67 -10.55
CA CYS A 126 3.05 -15.90 -10.60
C CYS A 126 2.88 -16.73 -9.32
N ASP A 127 3.44 -17.92 -9.29
CA ASP A 127 3.62 -18.63 -8.03
C ASP A 127 4.56 -17.84 -7.10
N VAL A 128 4.29 -17.87 -5.81
CA VAL A 128 5.08 -17.10 -4.81
C VAL A 128 6.59 -17.37 -4.91
N LYS A 129 7.00 -18.59 -5.26
CA LYS A 129 8.41 -18.98 -5.45
C LYS A 129 9.10 -18.21 -6.58
N ASP A 130 8.36 -17.81 -7.61
CA ASP A 130 8.87 -17.17 -8.83
C ASP A 130 8.77 -15.61 -8.76
N ARG A 131 8.35 -15.10 -7.60
CA ARG A 131 8.12 -13.68 -7.33
C ARG A 131 9.25 -12.76 -7.76
N ALA A 132 10.51 -13.15 -7.45
CA ALA A 132 11.65 -12.29 -7.72
C ALA A 132 11.89 -12.07 -9.22
N GLU A 133 11.56 -13.06 -10.04
CA GLU A 133 11.67 -12.98 -11.49
C GLU A 133 10.56 -12.09 -12.07
N LEU A 134 9.33 -12.28 -11.61
CA LEU A 134 8.21 -11.42 -11.97
C LEU A 134 8.50 -9.94 -11.67
N VAL A 135 9.00 -9.63 -10.49
CA VAL A 135 9.32 -8.23 -10.10
C VAL A 135 10.35 -7.62 -11.06
N LYS A 136 11.40 -8.36 -11.42
CA LYS A 136 12.42 -7.88 -12.38
C LYS A 136 11.83 -7.62 -13.77
N GLU A 137 10.98 -8.53 -14.26
CA GLU A 137 10.29 -8.37 -15.55
C GLU A 137 9.41 -7.13 -15.57
N LEU A 138 8.59 -6.96 -14.52
CA LEU A 138 7.70 -5.82 -14.41
C LEU A 138 8.45 -4.49 -14.36
N ILE A 139 9.54 -4.40 -13.58
CA ILE A 139 10.39 -3.21 -13.49
C ILE A 139 11.02 -2.91 -14.85
N SER A 140 11.49 -3.93 -15.58
CA SER A 140 12.11 -3.76 -16.90
C SER A 140 11.10 -3.32 -17.97
N SER A 141 9.80 -3.49 -17.71
CA SER A 141 8.70 -3.11 -18.60
C SER A 141 8.18 -1.70 -18.37
N LEU A 142 8.60 -1.04 -17.28
CA LEU A 142 8.28 0.36 -16.97
C LEU A 142 9.14 1.31 -17.76
#